data_5dd90966ccfa987be78dcaa65a16b5ef
#
_entry.id   5dd90966ccfa987be78dcaa65a16b5ef
#
_cell.length_a   1.000
_cell.length_b   1.000
_cell.length_c   1.000
_cell.angle_alpha   90.00
_cell.angle_beta   90.00
_cell.angle_gamma   90.00
#
_symmetry.space_group_name_H-M   'P 1'
#
loop_
_entity.id
_entity.type
_entity.pdbx_description
1 polymer ?
#
loop_
_entity_poly.entity_id
_entity_poly.type
_entity_poly.pdbx_seq_one_letter_code
_entity_poly.pdbx_strand_id
1 'polypeptide(L)'
;MKKLLFIPLILIAFSCNKTGENNAKDVDSTKIIDSINAVRMKYNDSIRALNNKNNYSDLSGKHKLTFVSDDGVSLVGTVNFTKIMSDGYEVKGQAKSGKNSLIIDGKADRVSKKHINFYGEIKQTINGKTESKNKSNTFRDEGKGKFFRLQQKVNSEGFVDYIDIHY
;
A
#
# COMPACT_ATOMS: atom_id res chain seq x y z
N MET A 1 29.45 -25.63 -71.64
CA MET A 1 28.25 -26.46 -71.79
C MET A 1 27.56 -26.55 -70.38
N LYS A 2 26.60 -25.68 -70.13
CA LYS A 2 25.88 -25.62 -68.85
C LYS A 2 24.50 -26.29 -69.05
N LYS A 3 24.29 -27.44 -68.40
CA LYS A 3 23.03 -28.14 -68.45
C LYS A 3 22.08 -27.53 -67.39
N LEU A 4 21.01 -26.88 -67.87
CA LEU A 4 19.90 -26.39 -67.04
C LEU A 4 19.01 -27.58 -66.68
N LEU A 5 18.87 -27.87 -65.37
CA LEU A 5 17.96 -28.87 -64.86
C LEU A 5 16.64 -28.15 -64.50
N PHE A 6 15.61 -28.38 -65.30
CA PHE A 6 14.22 -27.96 -65.02
C PHE A 6 13.61 -28.92 -64.02
N ILE A 7 13.22 -28.42 -62.87
CA ILE A 7 12.41 -29.17 -61.87
C ILE A 7 10.94 -28.73 -62.04
N PRO A 8 10.02 -29.65 -62.38
CA PRO A 8 8.61 -29.28 -62.46
C PRO A 8 8.02 -29.19 -61.06
N LEU A 9 7.43 -28.04 -60.76
CA LEU A 9 6.65 -27.74 -59.54
C LEU A 9 5.32 -28.43 -59.64
N ILE A 10 5.13 -29.53 -58.89
CA ILE A 10 3.86 -30.23 -58.77
C ILE A 10 2.99 -29.52 -57.74
N LEU A 11 1.98 -28.82 -58.21
CA LEU A 11 0.91 -28.25 -57.40
C LEU A 11 -0.03 -29.36 -56.95
N ILE A 12 0.07 -29.81 -55.71
CA ILE A 12 -0.90 -30.69 -55.11
C ILE A 12 -2.06 -29.85 -54.55
N ALA A 13 -3.16 -29.77 -55.29
CA ALA A 13 -4.39 -29.21 -54.80
C ALA A 13 -5.04 -30.20 -53.81
N PHE A 14 -4.92 -29.95 -52.51
CA PHE A 14 -5.74 -30.66 -51.55
C PHE A 14 -7.16 -30.08 -51.58
N SER A 15 -8.04 -30.80 -52.29
CA SER A 15 -9.47 -30.59 -52.23
C SER A 15 -9.94 -31.07 -50.83
N CYS A 16 -10.32 -30.13 -49.99
CA CYS A 16 -11.06 -30.41 -48.76
C CYS A 16 -12.45 -30.89 -49.08
N ASN A 17 -12.67 -32.19 -49.09
CA ASN A 17 -14.00 -32.80 -49.09
C ASN A 17 -14.68 -32.50 -47.73
N LYS A 18 -15.68 -31.64 -47.76
CA LYS A 18 -16.69 -31.50 -46.70
C LYS A 18 -17.65 -32.70 -46.79
N THR A 19 -17.42 -33.72 -45.99
CA THR A 19 -18.48 -34.66 -45.63
C THR A 19 -18.13 -35.28 -44.27
N GLY A 20 -18.78 -34.74 -43.27
CA GLY A 20 -18.78 -35.24 -41.92
C GLY A 20 -19.72 -34.38 -41.10
N GLU A 21 -21.01 -34.67 -41.11
CA GLU A 21 -21.93 -34.25 -40.06
C GLU A 21 -21.42 -34.80 -38.73
N ASN A 22 -20.49 -34.09 -38.13
CA ASN A 22 -20.25 -34.21 -36.73
C ASN A 22 -21.29 -33.34 -36.03
N ASN A 23 -22.26 -33.98 -35.38
CA ASN A 23 -23.03 -33.41 -34.28
C ASN A 23 -22.07 -33.00 -33.14
N ALA A 24 -21.21 -32.04 -33.42
CA ALA A 24 -20.60 -31.23 -32.37
C ALA A 24 -21.77 -30.45 -31.78
N LYS A 25 -22.25 -30.88 -30.61
CA LYS A 25 -23.10 -30.07 -29.76
C LYS A 25 -22.48 -28.69 -29.79
N ASP A 26 -23.25 -27.73 -30.26
CA ASP A 26 -22.88 -26.32 -30.32
C ASP A 26 -22.60 -25.91 -28.87
N VAL A 27 -21.33 -26.09 -28.47
CA VAL A 27 -20.90 -25.77 -27.11
C VAL A 27 -20.93 -24.25 -27.08
N ASP A 28 -21.95 -23.72 -26.43
CA ASP A 28 -22.19 -22.31 -26.27
C ASP A 28 -20.91 -21.65 -25.74
N SER A 29 -20.13 -21.09 -26.66
CA SER A 29 -18.84 -20.44 -26.36
C SER A 29 -18.98 -19.36 -25.29
N THR A 30 -20.16 -18.73 -25.20
CA THR A 30 -20.49 -17.75 -24.17
C THR A 30 -20.48 -18.39 -22.79
N LYS A 31 -21.09 -19.58 -22.63
CA LYS A 31 -21.08 -20.30 -21.33
C LYS A 31 -19.69 -20.72 -20.90
N ILE A 32 -18.83 -21.11 -21.85
CA ILE A 32 -17.44 -21.45 -21.56
C ILE A 32 -16.69 -20.20 -21.09
N ILE A 33 -16.84 -19.08 -21.79
CA ILE A 33 -16.22 -17.80 -21.44
C ILE A 33 -16.68 -17.34 -20.06
N ASP A 34 -17.98 -17.40 -19.79
CA ASP A 34 -18.56 -17.03 -18.50
C ASP A 34 -18.04 -17.91 -17.36
N SER A 35 -17.95 -19.22 -17.61
CA SER A 35 -17.37 -20.17 -16.64
C SER A 35 -15.90 -19.83 -16.32
N ILE A 36 -15.09 -19.57 -17.35
CA ILE A 36 -13.68 -19.19 -17.17
C ILE A 36 -13.57 -17.86 -16.42
N ASN A 37 -14.40 -16.89 -16.75
CA ASN A 37 -14.42 -15.58 -16.09
C ASN A 37 -14.84 -15.72 -14.62
N ALA A 38 -15.84 -16.53 -14.31
CA ALA A 38 -16.26 -16.81 -12.94
C ALA A 38 -15.14 -17.44 -12.10
N VAL A 39 -14.40 -18.41 -12.66
CA VAL A 39 -13.24 -19.00 -12.00
C VAL A 39 -12.13 -17.96 -11.76
N ARG A 40 -11.83 -17.11 -12.76
CA ARG A 40 -10.84 -16.05 -12.63
C ARG A 40 -11.26 -15.01 -11.58
N MET A 41 -12.52 -14.62 -11.55
CA MET A 41 -13.03 -13.69 -10.53
C MET A 41 -12.84 -14.29 -9.13
N LYS A 42 -13.26 -15.52 -8.91
CA LYS A 42 -13.10 -16.22 -7.63
C LYS A 42 -11.64 -16.33 -7.21
N TYR A 43 -10.75 -16.64 -8.14
CA TYR A 43 -9.30 -16.65 -7.89
C TYR A 43 -8.78 -15.26 -7.50
N ASN A 44 -9.11 -14.23 -8.27
CA ASN A 44 -8.69 -12.86 -7.99
C ASN A 44 -9.22 -12.35 -6.65
N ASP A 45 -10.45 -12.70 -6.27
CA ASP A 45 -11.02 -12.34 -4.97
C ASP A 45 -10.29 -13.03 -3.82
N SER A 46 -9.92 -14.31 -4.00
CA SER A 46 -9.11 -15.03 -3.01
C SER A 46 -7.72 -14.41 -2.81
N ILE A 47 -7.05 -14.04 -3.91
CA ILE A 47 -5.75 -13.34 -3.86
C ILE A 47 -5.90 -11.96 -3.20
N ARG A 48 -6.96 -11.21 -3.53
CA ARG A 48 -7.25 -9.92 -2.90
C ARG A 48 -7.45 -10.06 -1.40
N ALA A 49 -8.21 -11.08 -0.97
CA ALA A 49 -8.42 -11.35 0.45
C ALA A 49 -7.12 -11.69 1.19
N LEU A 50 -6.24 -12.48 0.58
CA LEU A 50 -4.92 -12.80 1.13
C LEU A 50 -4.02 -11.55 1.21
N ASN A 51 -3.98 -10.75 0.16
CA ASN A 51 -3.18 -9.52 0.10
C ASN A 51 -3.66 -8.44 1.08
N ASN A 52 -4.92 -8.50 1.52
CA ASN A 52 -5.47 -7.57 2.51
C ASN A 52 -5.32 -8.07 3.95
N LYS A 53 -4.84 -9.30 4.15
CA LYS A 53 -4.63 -9.83 5.50
C LYS A 53 -3.38 -9.22 6.12
N ASN A 54 -3.52 -8.58 7.27
CA ASN A 54 -2.40 -8.05 8.02
C ASN A 54 -1.53 -9.17 8.62
N ASN A 55 -0.21 -8.96 8.62
CA ASN A 55 0.76 -9.80 9.32
C ASN A 55 0.85 -9.41 10.80
N TYR A 56 0.49 -8.17 11.11
CA TYR A 56 0.50 -7.60 12.47
C TYR A 56 -0.90 -7.16 12.88
N SER A 57 -1.08 -6.78 14.14
CA SER A 57 -2.35 -6.23 14.63
C SER A 57 -2.75 -4.99 13.84
N ASP A 58 -4.02 -4.89 13.48
CA ASP A 58 -4.54 -3.78 12.69
C ASP A 58 -4.43 -2.45 13.46
N LEU A 59 -3.96 -1.43 12.78
CA LEU A 59 -3.89 -0.05 13.28
C LEU A 59 -4.96 0.86 12.67
N SER A 60 -5.94 0.29 11.95
CA SER A 60 -7.01 1.10 11.36
C SER A 60 -7.80 1.84 12.43
N GLY A 61 -8.17 3.08 12.14
CA GLY A 61 -9.00 3.90 13.00
C GLY A 61 -8.28 5.09 13.61
N LYS A 62 -8.95 5.71 14.59
CA LYS A 62 -8.44 6.90 15.27
C LYS A 62 -7.60 6.53 16.49
N HIS A 63 -6.44 7.16 16.58
CA HIS A 63 -5.50 7.01 17.69
C HIS A 63 -5.22 8.38 18.30
N LYS A 64 -4.85 8.40 19.58
CA LYS A 64 -4.38 9.61 20.25
C LYS A 64 -3.00 9.96 19.72
N LEU A 65 -2.79 11.23 19.37
CA LEU A 65 -1.52 11.81 18.98
C LEU A 65 -1.06 12.78 20.06
N THR A 66 0.20 12.64 20.52
CA THR A 66 0.78 13.56 21.48
C THR A 66 2.12 14.10 20.98
N PHE A 67 2.40 15.33 21.34
CA PHE A 67 3.68 16.00 21.14
C PHE A 67 4.13 16.61 22.47
N VAL A 68 5.40 16.46 22.79
CA VAL A 68 6.04 17.11 23.95
C VAL A 68 7.42 17.58 23.51
N SER A 69 7.72 18.85 23.71
CA SER A 69 9.04 19.43 23.46
C SER A 69 9.83 19.67 24.77
N ASP A 70 11.15 19.80 24.64
CA ASP A 70 12.03 20.07 25.78
C ASP A 70 11.71 21.40 26.49
N ASP A 71 11.18 22.39 25.79
CA ASP A 71 10.75 23.67 26.34
C ASP A 71 9.37 23.62 27.02
N GLY A 72 8.80 22.42 27.19
CA GLY A 72 7.59 22.17 27.95
C GLY A 72 6.29 22.38 27.18
N VAL A 73 6.33 22.60 25.85
CA VAL A 73 5.12 22.66 25.04
C VAL A 73 4.55 21.24 24.90
N SER A 74 3.25 21.10 25.19
CA SER A 74 2.52 19.84 25.05
C SER A 74 1.29 20.03 24.16
N LEU A 75 1.13 19.14 23.16
CA LEU A 75 -0.02 19.09 22.28
C LEU A 75 -0.69 17.73 22.38
N VAL A 76 -2.02 17.72 22.31
CA VAL A 76 -2.82 16.51 22.25
C VAL A 76 -3.79 16.63 21.07
N GLY A 77 -3.91 15.55 20.33
CA GLY A 77 -4.77 15.48 19.17
C GLY A 77 -5.07 14.05 18.76
N THR A 78 -5.42 13.88 17.50
CA THR A 78 -5.76 12.58 16.93
C THR A 78 -5.04 12.36 15.61
N VAL A 79 -4.74 11.09 15.33
CA VAL A 79 -4.28 10.62 14.04
C VAL A 79 -5.17 9.46 13.59
N ASN A 80 -5.56 9.45 12.32
CA ASN A 80 -6.37 8.41 11.72
C ASN A 80 -5.52 7.56 10.76
N PHE A 81 -5.63 6.25 10.88
CA PHE A 81 -5.05 5.27 9.98
C PHE A 81 -6.15 4.67 9.12
N THR A 82 -6.10 4.91 7.82
CA THR A 82 -7.01 4.31 6.84
C THR A 82 -6.27 3.21 6.10
N LYS A 83 -6.71 1.96 6.28
CA LYS A 83 -6.07 0.80 5.65
C LYS A 83 -6.17 0.89 4.11
N ILE A 84 -5.04 0.71 3.42
CA ILE A 84 -4.94 0.70 1.95
C ILE A 84 -4.44 -0.64 1.41
N MET A 85 -3.69 -1.41 2.19
CA MET A 85 -3.21 -2.76 1.88
C MET A 85 -2.85 -3.51 3.16
N SER A 86 -2.33 -4.75 3.03
CA SER A 86 -1.78 -5.49 4.18
C SER A 86 -0.74 -4.65 4.89
N ASP A 87 -0.94 -4.43 6.21
CA ASP A 87 -0.06 -3.63 7.07
C ASP A 87 0.27 -2.21 6.57
N GLY A 88 -0.40 -1.73 5.50
CA GLY A 88 -0.21 -0.42 4.88
C GLY A 88 -1.39 0.51 5.09
N TYR A 89 -1.12 1.78 5.40
CA TYR A 89 -2.11 2.77 5.81
C TYR A 89 -1.86 4.15 5.19
N GLU A 90 -2.92 4.86 4.85
CA GLU A 90 -2.91 6.31 4.75
C GLU A 90 -3.06 6.89 6.16
N VAL A 91 -2.24 7.88 6.51
CA VAL A 91 -2.16 8.44 7.86
C VAL A 91 -2.39 9.94 7.82
N LYS A 92 -3.39 10.43 8.54
CA LYS A 92 -3.68 11.86 8.69
C LYS A 92 -3.93 12.19 10.15
N GLY A 93 -3.18 13.15 10.68
CA GLY A 93 -3.28 13.50 12.08
C GLY A 93 -3.03 14.98 12.34
N GLN A 94 -3.60 15.44 13.44
CA GLN A 94 -3.41 16.82 13.91
C GLN A 94 -3.50 16.90 15.43
N ALA A 95 -2.59 17.69 16.03
CA ALA A 95 -2.66 18.13 17.41
C ALA A 95 -2.48 19.65 17.46
N LYS A 96 -3.24 20.35 18.32
CA LYS A 96 -3.20 21.83 18.46
C LYS A 96 -3.35 22.27 19.90
N SER A 97 -2.65 23.37 20.24
CA SER A 97 -2.86 24.11 21.49
C SER A 97 -2.48 25.57 21.26
N GLY A 98 -3.45 26.47 21.27
CA GLY A 98 -3.25 27.89 20.95
C GLY A 98 -2.68 28.08 19.54
N LYS A 99 -1.49 28.71 19.45
CA LYS A 99 -0.77 28.93 18.18
C LYS A 99 0.13 27.73 17.78
N ASN A 100 0.29 26.75 18.66
CA ASN A 100 1.12 25.59 18.44
C ASN A 100 0.35 24.48 17.73
N SER A 101 0.97 23.80 16.77
CA SER A 101 0.33 22.73 16.01
C SER A 101 1.33 21.69 15.55
N LEU A 102 0.83 20.44 15.44
CA LEU A 102 1.48 19.32 14.77
C LEU A 102 0.54 18.77 13.72
N ILE A 103 1.03 18.53 12.52
CA ILE A 103 0.31 17.89 11.41
C ILE A 103 1.13 16.69 10.95
N ILE A 104 0.45 15.58 10.71
CA ILE A 104 1.02 14.36 10.11
C ILE A 104 0.15 14.03 8.91
N ASP A 105 0.73 13.94 7.72
CA ASP A 105 0.05 13.54 6.48
C ASP A 105 0.96 12.69 5.62
N GLY A 106 0.51 11.47 5.28
CA GLY A 106 1.31 10.55 4.48
C GLY A 106 0.79 9.13 4.47
N LYS A 107 1.74 8.20 4.27
CA LYS A 107 1.50 6.76 4.28
C LYS A 107 2.40 6.10 5.31
N ALA A 108 1.95 4.97 5.83
CA ALA A 108 2.71 4.20 6.81
C ALA A 108 2.62 2.71 6.51
N ASP A 109 3.74 2.00 6.68
CA ASP A 109 3.82 0.55 6.60
C ASP A 109 4.24 0.00 7.96
N ARG A 110 3.44 -0.91 8.52
CA ARG A 110 3.80 -1.63 9.73
C ARG A 110 4.73 -2.78 9.37
N VAL A 111 6.02 -2.60 9.60
CA VAL A 111 7.07 -3.54 9.18
C VAL A 111 7.43 -4.57 10.26
N SER A 112 6.97 -4.35 11.50
CA SER A 112 7.12 -5.31 12.61
C SER A 112 6.10 -5.03 13.72
N LYS A 113 6.08 -5.88 14.75
CA LYS A 113 5.29 -5.61 15.98
C LYS A 113 5.64 -4.27 16.63
N LYS A 114 6.88 -3.81 16.47
CA LYS A 114 7.42 -2.63 17.15
C LYS A 114 7.78 -1.46 16.24
N HIS A 115 7.65 -1.58 14.90
CA HIS A 115 8.10 -0.55 13.98
C HIS A 115 7.04 -0.23 12.92
N ILE A 116 6.87 1.07 12.69
CA ILE A 116 6.09 1.66 11.61
C ILE A 116 7.04 2.56 10.82
N ASN A 117 7.18 2.32 9.51
CA ASN A 117 7.83 3.26 8.60
C ASN A 117 6.78 4.23 8.09
N PHE A 118 7.07 5.52 8.19
CA PHE A 118 6.18 6.59 7.74
C PHE A 118 6.83 7.36 6.58
N TYR A 119 6.07 7.62 5.56
CA TYR A 119 6.46 8.33 4.33
C TYR A 119 5.50 9.47 4.10
N GLY A 120 5.93 10.69 4.35
CA GLY A 120 5.09 11.86 4.24
C GLY A 120 5.63 13.04 5.02
N GLU A 121 4.77 14.02 5.25
CA GLU A 121 5.09 15.23 5.98
C GLU A 121 4.73 15.10 7.47
N ILE A 122 5.67 15.47 8.33
CA ILE A 122 5.46 15.78 9.74
C ILE A 122 5.81 17.23 9.90
N LYS A 123 4.81 18.10 10.06
CA LYS A 123 4.98 19.54 10.19
C LYS A 123 4.59 19.99 11.58
N GLN A 124 5.50 20.64 12.26
CA GLN A 124 5.27 21.24 13.59
C GLN A 124 5.46 22.76 13.53
N THR A 125 4.58 23.47 14.22
CA THR A 125 4.71 24.91 14.47
C THR A 125 4.66 25.12 15.98
N ILE A 126 5.79 25.46 16.59
CA ILE A 126 5.97 25.59 18.03
C ILE A 126 6.56 26.97 18.31
N ASN A 127 5.90 27.73 19.18
CA ASN A 127 6.33 29.09 19.57
C ASN A 127 6.62 30.01 18.36
N GLY A 128 5.82 29.86 17.27
CA GLY A 128 5.95 30.65 16.04
C GLY A 128 7.01 30.16 15.05
N LYS A 129 7.77 29.13 15.41
CA LYS A 129 8.74 28.45 14.50
C LYS A 129 8.10 27.24 13.84
N THR A 130 8.29 27.11 12.53
CA THR A 130 7.77 25.99 11.74
C THR A 130 8.91 25.10 11.25
N GLU A 131 8.77 23.81 11.46
CA GLU A 131 9.68 22.77 10.97
C GLU A 131 8.88 21.67 10.25
N SER A 132 9.42 21.15 9.16
CA SER A 132 8.85 20.02 8.41
C SER A 132 9.89 18.93 8.21
N LYS A 133 9.49 17.69 8.47
CA LYS A 133 10.25 16.45 8.18
C LYS A 133 9.56 15.72 7.04
N ASN A 134 10.09 15.85 5.81
CA ASN A 134 9.49 15.30 4.58
C ASN A 134 10.19 14.04 4.08
N LYS A 135 10.99 13.39 4.94
CA LYS A 135 11.74 12.16 4.62
C LYS A 135 11.03 10.95 5.23
N SER A 136 11.52 9.78 4.87
CA SER A 136 11.16 8.55 5.58
C SER A 136 11.48 8.68 7.06
N ASN A 137 10.50 8.44 7.90
CA ASN A 137 10.59 8.50 9.35
C ASN A 137 10.20 7.13 9.94
N THR A 138 10.71 6.78 11.09
CA THR A 138 10.34 5.54 11.79
C THR A 138 9.71 5.87 13.13
N PHE A 139 8.54 5.29 13.38
CA PHE A 139 7.93 5.23 14.71
C PHE A 139 8.20 3.87 15.33
N ARG A 140 8.67 3.85 16.59
CA ARG A 140 9.03 2.64 17.30
C ARG A 140 8.32 2.53 18.65
N ASP A 141 7.81 1.34 18.96
CA ASP A 141 7.43 0.97 20.31
C ASP A 141 8.71 0.69 21.14
N GLU A 142 9.01 1.58 22.07
CA GLU A 142 10.18 1.49 22.94
C GLU A 142 9.92 0.64 24.20
N GLY A 143 8.71 0.07 24.33
CA GLY A 143 8.32 -0.71 25.51
C GLY A 143 8.06 0.14 26.77
N LYS A 144 7.93 1.45 26.62
CA LYS A 144 7.70 2.42 27.71
C LYS A 144 6.22 2.77 27.90
N GLY A 145 5.34 2.10 27.16
CA GLY A 145 3.88 2.34 27.18
C GLY A 145 3.25 1.81 25.88
N LYS A 146 1.96 2.02 25.71
CA LYS A 146 1.21 1.62 24.48
C LYS A 146 1.25 2.75 23.45
N PHE A 147 2.42 3.02 22.90
CA PHE A 147 2.59 4.03 21.86
C PHE A 147 3.79 3.72 20.96
N PHE A 148 3.72 4.19 19.73
CA PHE A 148 4.85 4.27 18.81
C PHE A 148 5.43 5.68 18.85
N ARG A 149 6.73 5.82 19.10
CA ARG A 149 7.46 7.09 19.18
C ARG A 149 8.28 7.35 17.95
N LEU A 150 8.22 8.58 17.42
CA LEU A 150 9.09 9.04 16.35
C LEU A 150 10.57 8.92 16.76
N GLN A 151 11.39 8.32 15.91
CA GLN A 151 12.81 8.11 16.23
C GLN A 151 13.69 9.30 15.87
N GLN A 152 13.31 10.11 14.88
CA GLN A 152 13.97 11.38 14.56
C GLN A 152 13.53 12.47 15.55
N LYS A 153 14.00 12.33 16.78
CA LYS A 153 13.55 13.15 17.93
C LYS A 153 14.15 14.56 17.94
N VAL A 154 15.34 14.74 17.38
CA VAL A 154 16.06 16.01 17.41
C VAL A 154 15.46 16.95 16.36
N ASN A 155 15.10 18.17 16.79
CA ASN A 155 14.65 19.25 15.92
C ASN A 155 15.83 20.05 15.32
N SER A 156 15.55 21.04 14.47
CA SER A 156 16.57 21.85 13.79
C SER A 156 17.44 22.68 14.73
N GLU A 157 17.00 22.90 15.96
CA GLU A 157 17.72 23.67 16.99
C GLU A 157 18.54 22.77 17.94
N GLY A 158 18.49 21.43 17.74
CA GLY A 158 19.20 20.47 18.57
C GLY A 158 18.45 19.98 19.81
N PHE A 159 17.21 20.43 20.02
CA PHE A 159 16.37 20.00 21.13
C PHE A 159 15.61 18.71 20.80
N VAL A 160 15.14 18.01 21.84
CA VAL A 160 14.42 16.76 21.70
C VAL A 160 12.92 16.98 21.73
N ASP A 161 12.25 16.57 20.67
CA ASP A 161 10.79 16.56 20.53
C ASP A 161 10.27 15.12 20.54
N TYR A 162 9.26 14.83 21.36
CA TYR A 162 8.60 13.53 21.39
C TYR A 162 7.26 13.60 20.68
N ILE A 163 7.11 12.81 19.63
CA ILE A 163 5.84 12.63 18.89
C ILE A 163 5.44 11.17 19.07
N ASP A 164 4.30 10.94 19.74
CA ASP A 164 3.82 9.62 20.09
C ASP A 164 2.42 9.36 19.51
N ILE A 165 2.26 8.18 18.89
CA ILE A 165 0.98 7.63 18.40
C ILE A 165 0.58 6.51 19.35
N HIS A 166 -0.51 6.70 20.11
CA HIS A 166 -0.99 5.72 21.10
C HIS A 166 -1.93 4.71 20.44
N TYR A 167 -1.81 3.41 20.81
CA TYR A 167 -2.60 2.29 20.25
C TYR A 167 -3.22 1.38 21.33
#